data_cea74dba82a7330de2b39a16bbb978ed
#
_entry.id   cea74dba82a7330de2b39a16bbb978ed
#
_cell.length_a   1.000
_cell.length_b   1.000
_cell.length_c   1.000
_cell.angle_alpha   90.00
_cell.angle_beta   90.00
_cell.angle_gamma   90.00
#
_symmetry.space_group_name_H-M   'P 1'
#
loop_
_entity.id
_entity.type
_entity.pdbx_description
1 polymer ?
#
loop_
_entity_poly.entity_id
_entity_poly.type
_entity_poly.pdbx_seq_one_letter_code
_entity_poly.pdbx_strand_id
1 'polypeptide(L)'
;MAESLGRRQFIRTASAACVTTTLGMKGLAAVPLQASTGEHRGKIYKSVKFGMVGGKLSIQQKFELLKELGYDGVELNSPGGCNKKQALAASKAVGLPIHGVVDSIHWGTRLSDPRPAVREKGRAGLETAVRDTHLVGGTAVLLVPGRVANKEKENQEQVWERSIEQIGKVLPLCSRLGIHILIENVWNGFCYVHGGPDNQTADKLAEYLDAMNSPWVGAYFDIGNHQKYGKPA
;
A
#
# COMPACT_ATOMS: atom_id res chain seq x y z
N MET A 1 -13.09 15.75 -21.61
CA MET A 1 -11.77 15.67 -20.93
C MET A 1 -12.06 15.60 -19.44
N ALA A 2 -11.78 14.48 -18.78
CA ALA A 2 -11.95 14.37 -17.34
C ALA A 2 -10.78 15.11 -16.66
N GLU A 3 -11.10 16.12 -15.87
CA GLU A 3 -10.09 16.79 -15.02
C GLU A 3 -9.50 15.77 -14.06
N SER A 4 -8.19 15.62 -14.05
CA SER A 4 -7.50 14.79 -13.09
C SER A 4 -7.63 15.41 -11.69
N LEU A 5 -8.28 14.72 -10.78
CA LEU A 5 -8.35 15.13 -9.37
C LEU A 5 -6.94 15.27 -8.80
N GLY A 6 -6.63 16.43 -8.25
CA GLY A 6 -5.37 16.66 -7.55
C GLY A 6 -5.23 15.74 -6.33
N ARG A 7 -3.98 15.40 -5.92
CA ARG A 7 -3.66 14.50 -4.79
C ARG A 7 -4.45 14.82 -3.52
N ARG A 8 -4.54 16.10 -3.14
CA ARG A 8 -5.29 16.55 -1.96
C ARG A 8 -6.78 16.33 -2.10
N GLN A 9 -7.34 16.54 -3.28
CA GLN A 9 -8.77 16.35 -3.55
C GLN A 9 -9.14 14.87 -3.53
N PHE A 10 -8.30 13.99 -4.08
CA PHE A 10 -8.47 12.54 -4.00
C PHE A 10 -8.48 12.05 -2.55
N ILE A 11 -7.51 12.46 -1.74
CA ILE A 11 -7.39 12.03 -0.33
C ILE A 11 -8.58 12.53 0.49
N ARG A 12 -9.03 13.77 0.29
CA ARG A 12 -10.20 14.35 0.97
C ARG A 12 -11.49 13.63 0.58
N THR A 13 -11.66 13.31 -0.70
CA THR A 13 -12.83 12.59 -1.20
C THR A 13 -12.88 11.16 -0.67
N ALA A 14 -11.73 10.47 -0.60
CA ALA A 14 -11.65 9.12 -0.03
C ALA A 14 -11.99 9.09 1.46
N SER A 15 -11.65 10.14 2.22
CA SER A 15 -12.00 10.27 3.64
C SER A 15 -13.50 10.49 3.86
N ALA A 16 -14.20 11.12 2.91
CA ALA A 16 -15.63 11.39 3.00
C ALA A 16 -16.54 10.21 2.59
N ALA A 17 -15.99 9.21 1.89
CA ALA A 17 -16.78 8.10 1.35
C ALA A 17 -17.10 6.96 2.35
N CYS A 18 -16.69 7.08 3.63
CA CYS A 18 -16.79 6.00 4.62
C CYS A 18 -17.96 6.15 5.61
N VAL A 19 -19.10 6.71 5.21
CA VAL A 19 -20.31 6.74 6.06
C VAL A 19 -21.41 5.88 5.45
N THR A 20 -21.70 4.81 6.09
CA THR A 20 -22.94 4.17 6.50
C THR A 20 -22.84 2.66 6.52
N THR A 21 -22.71 2.06 7.70
CA THR A 21 -23.59 0.99 8.18
C THR A 21 -23.14 0.53 9.57
N THR A 22 -23.70 1.15 10.60
CA THR A 22 -23.85 0.51 11.91
C THR A 22 -25.29 0.06 12.04
N LEU A 23 -25.54 -1.24 11.91
CA LEU A 23 -26.76 -1.87 12.44
C LEU A 23 -26.53 -3.36 12.71
N GLY A 24 -26.54 -3.70 14.00
CA GLY A 24 -27.13 -4.93 14.54
C GLY A 24 -26.43 -6.26 14.24
N MET A 25 -25.45 -6.64 15.05
CA MET A 25 -25.02 -8.05 15.14
C MET A 25 -26.11 -8.91 15.76
N LYS A 26 -26.80 -9.72 14.96
CA LYS A 26 -27.44 -10.97 15.39
C LYS A 26 -27.35 -11.97 14.23
N GLY A 27 -26.65 -13.09 14.46
CA GLY A 27 -26.70 -14.29 13.63
C GLY A 27 -25.78 -14.26 12.41
N LEU A 28 -24.58 -14.83 12.51
CA LEU A 28 -23.73 -15.19 11.37
C LEU A 28 -24.36 -16.37 10.62
N ALA A 29 -25.35 -16.10 9.76
CA ALA A 29 -25.64 -16.98 8.65
C ALA A 29 -24.57 -16.69 7.57
N ALA A 30 -23.92 -17.72 7.04
CA ALA A 30 -23.01 -17.57 5.90
C ALA A 30 -23.80 -16.94 4.75
N VAL A 31 -23.53 -15.66 4.50
CA VAL A 31 -24.09 -14.97 3.33
C VAL A 31 -23.38 -15.56 2.11
N PRO A 32 -24.09 -16.16 1.15
CA PRO A 32 -23.46 -16.58 -0.08
C PRO A 32 -22.81 -15.36 -0.74
N LEU A 33 -21.54 -15.49 -1.15
CA LEU A 33 -20.84 -14.47 -1.91
C LEU A 33 -21.59 -14.26 -3.23
N GLN A 34 -22.55 -13.36 -3.23
CA GLN A 34 -23.16 -12.90 -4.47
C GLN A 34 -22.11 -12.11 -5.24
N ALA A 35 -21.72 -12.62 -6.41
CA ALA A 35 -20.96 -11.84 -7.37
C ALA A 35 -21.66 -10.50 -7.53
N SER A 36 -20.99 -9.39 -7.21
CA SER A 36 -21.59 -8.06 -7.26
C SER A 36 -22.08 -7.78 -8.69
N THR A 37 -23.38 -7.82 -8.88
CA THR A 37 -24.08 -7.39 -10.12
C THR A 37 -24.31 -5.88 -10.12
N GLY A 38 -23.60 -5.13 -9.24
CA GLY A 38 -23.90 -3.76 -8.90
C GLY A 38 -23.26 -2.72 -9.80
N GLU A 39 -23.69 -1.49 -9.60
CA GLU A 39 -23.30 -0.24 -10.27
C GLU A 39 -21.77 0.00 -10.38
N HIS A 40 -20.98 -0.65 -9.53
CA HIS A 40 -19.53 -0.49 -9.44
C HIS A 40 -18.72 -1.58 -10.17
N ARG A 41 -19.38 -2.53 -10.85
CA ARG A 41 -18.66 -3.56 -11.60
C ARG A 41 -17.81 -2.95 -12.71
N GLY A 42 -16.52 -3.26 -12.73
CA GLY A 42 -15.56 -2.65 -13.66
C GLY A 42 -15.07 -1.24 -13.29
N LYS A 43 -15.57 -0.69 -12.15
CA LYS A 43 -15.10 0.59 -11.58
C LYS A 43 -14.29 0.39 -10.31
N ILE A 44 -14.62 -0.65 -9.52
CA ILE A 44 -13.90 -1.01 -8.28
C ILE A 44 -13.40 -2.43 -8.44
N TYR A 45 -12.10 -2.62 -8.20
CA TYR A 45 -11.42 -3.90 -8.29
C TYR A 45 -11.00 -4.38 -6.90
N LYS A 46 -11.20 -5.68 -6.64
CA LYS A 46 -10.85 -6.33 -5.38
C LYS A 46 -9.51 -7.03 -5.52
N SER A 47 -8.58 -6.69 -4.66
CA SER A 47 -7.28 -7.34 -4.59
C SER A 47 -6.98 -7.84 -3.18
N VAL A 48 -6.09 -8.81 -3.06
CA VAL A 48 -5.65 -9.35 -1.79
C VAL A 48 -4.15 -9.57 -1.76
N LYS A 49 -3.57 -9.37 -0.58
CA LYS A 49 -2.16 -9.70 -0.34
C LYS A 49 -1.98 -11.21 -0.36
N PHE A 50 -1.17 -11.71 -1.27
CA PHE A 50 -0.95 -13.15 -1.52
C PHE A 50 -0.55 -13.93 -0.26
N GLY A 51 0.25 -13.32 0.62
CA GLY A 51 0.66 -13.92 1.89
C GLY A 51 -0.48 -14.17 2.89
N MET A 52 -1.65 -13.56 2.71
CA MET A 52 -2.84 -13.78 3.55
C MET A 52 -3.61 -15.04 3.15
N VAL A 53 -3.33 -15.62 1.97
CA VAL A 53 -3.94 -16.87 1.54
C VAL A 53 -3.26 -18.03 2.27
N GLY A 54 -3.95 -18.58 3.25
CA GLY A 54 -3.47 -19.66 4.10
C GLY A 54 -3.42 -21.03 3.40
N GLY A 55 -3.14 -22.08 4.19
CA GLY A 55 -3.14 -23.47 3.75
C GLY A 55 -1.85 -23.91 3.06
N LYS A 56 -1.77 -25.24 2.79
CA LYS A 56 -0.63 -25.86 2.09
C LYS A 56 -0.86 -25.88 0.56
N LEU A 57 -1.23 -24.71 0.01
CA LEU A 57 -1.49 -24.56 -1.42
C LEU A 57 -0.22 -24.13 -2.17
N SER A 58 -0.01 -24.67 -3.37
CA SER A 58 1.02 -24.20 -4.29
C SER A 58 0.69 -22.76 -4.75
N ILE A 59 1.66 -22.09 -5.37
CA ILE A 59 1.43 -20.74 -5.94
C ILE A 59 0.29 -20.79 -6.96
N GLN A 60 0.30 -21.77 -7.85
CA GLN A 60 -0.74 -21.97 -8.86
C GLN A 60 -2.13 -22.12 -8.22
N GLN A 61 -2.26 -23.02 -7.25
CA GLN A 61 -3.53 -23.27 -6.56
C GLN A 61 -4.08 -22.03 -5.81
N LYS A 62 -3.19 -21.20 -5.27
CA LYS A 62 -3.62 -19.94 -4.63
C LYS A 62 -4.18 -18.94 -5.64
N PHE A 63 -3.59 -18.85 -6.83
CA PHE A 63 -4.11 -17.99 -7.90
C PHE A 63 -5.46 -18.50 -8.42
N GLU A 64 -5.59 -19.82 -8.60
CA GLU A 64 -6.87 -20.47 -9.00
C GLU A 64 -7.97 -20.19 -7.99
N LEU A 65 -7.70 -20.43 -6.69
CA LEU A 65 -8.65 -20.13 -5.60
C LEU A 65 -9.07 -18.67 -5.58
N LEU A 66 -8.13 -17.74 -5.70
CA LEU A 66 -8.44 -16.30 -5.67
C LEU A 66 -9.29 -15.89 -6.88
N LYS A 67 -9.03 -16.46 -8.04
CA LYS A 67 -9.84 -16.24 -9.24
C LYS A 67 -11.26 -16.78 -9.07
N GLU A 68 -11.40 -17.99 -8.52
CA GLU A 68 -12.71 -18.60 -8.21
C GLU A 68 -13.51 -17.77 -7.21
N LEU A 69 -12.84 -17.22 -6.19
CA LEU A 69 -13.45 -16.31 -5.20
C LEU A 69 -13.78 -14.91 -5.76
N GLY A 70 -13.51 -14.65 -7.02
CA GLY A 70 -13.86 -13.40 -7.71
C GLY A 70 -12.97 -12.22 -7.32
N TYR A 71 -11.68 -12.46 -6.99
CA TYR A 71 -10.70 -11.39 -6.89
C TYR A 71 -10.28 -10.92 -8.29
N ASP A 72 -9.96 -9.63 -8.39
CA ASP A 72 -9.54 -8.98 -9.62
C ASP A 72 -8.03 -8.81 -9.73
N GLY A 73 -7.31 -9.00 -8.61
CA GLY A 73 -5.86 -8.88 -8.56
C GLY A 73 -5.23 -9.43 -7.31
N VAL A 74 -3.89 -9.48 -7.33
CA VAL A 74 -3.05 -9.97 -6.24
C VAL A 74 -1.94 -9.00 -5.97
N GLU A 75 -1.56 -8.86 -4.70
CA GLU A 75 -0.39 -8.13 -4.26
C GLU A 75 0.63 -9.09 -3.63
N LEU A 76 1.89 -9.04 -4.07
CA LEU A 76 2.95 -9.90 -3.55
C LEU A 76 3.80 -9.20 -2.49
N ASN A 77 4.61 -9.95 -1.75
CA ASN A 77 5.68 -9.40 -0.92
C ASN A 77 7.00 -9.32 -1.70
N SER A 78 7.77 -8.26 -1.53
CA SER A 78 9.14 -8.11 -2.02
C SER A 78 9.92 -7.12 -1.13
N PRO A 79 11.20 -7.39 -0.82
CA PRO A 79 11.98 -8.62 -1.09
C PRO A 79 11.35 -9.87 -0.46
N GLY A 80 11.71 -11.05 -0.97
CA GLY A 80 11.24 -12.33 -0.43
C GLY A 80 9.80 -12.67 -0.85
N GLY A 81 9.04 -13.32 0.02
CA GLY A 81 7.74 -13.87 -0.31
C GLY A 81 7.84 -15.11 -1.20
N CYS A 82 7.02 -15.21 -2.24
CA CYS A 82 7.05 -16.31 -3.18
C CYS A 82 8.00 -16.06 -4.36
N ASN A 83 8.29 -17.12 -5.13
CA ASN A 83 9.06 -17.02 -6.37
C ASN A 83 8.30 -16.17 -7.40
N LYS A 84 8.86 -15.02 -7.81
CA LYS A 84 8.21 -14.05 -8.68
C LYS A 84 7.95 -14.60 -10.09
N LYS A 85 8.87 -15.41 -10.64
CA LYS A 85 8.68 -16.01 -11.98
C LYS A 85 7.55 -17.05 -11.96
N GLN A 86 7.45 -17.85 -10.90
CA GLN A 86 6.35 -18.80 -10.73
C GLN A 86 5.02 -18.06 -10.51
N ALA A 87 5.02 -16.99 -9.72
CA ALA A 87 3.82 -16.17 -9.52
C ALA A 87 3.35 -15.51 -10.83
N LEU A 88 4.27 -14.99 -11.64
CA LEU A 88 3.94 -14.46 -12.97
C LEU A 88 3.37 -15.54 -13.89
N ALA A 89 3.96 -16.74 -13.89
CA ALA A 89 3.45 -17.85 -14.69
C ALA A 89 2.01 -18.23 -14.27
N ALA A 90 1.76 -18.37 -12.96
CA ALA A 90 0.44 -18.65 -12.41
C ALA A 90 -0.58 -17.53 -12.72
N SER A 91 -0.18 -16.26 -12.55
CA SER A 91 -0.98 -15.10 -12.89
C SER A 91 -1.46 -15.14 -14.35
N LYS A 92 -0.54 -15.43 -15.29
CA LYS A 92 -0.85 -15.53 -16.72
C LYS A 92 -1.76 -16.72 -17.03
N ALA A 93 -1.48 -17.89 -16.43
CA ALA A 93 -2.26 -19.11 -16.66
C ALA A 93 -3.72 -18.97 -16.20
N VAL A 94 -3.94 -18.26 -15.10
CA VAL A 94 -5.27 -18.09 -14.48
C VAL A 94 -5.97 -16.80 -14.95
N GLY A 95 -5.24 -15.88 -15.56
CA GLY A 95 -5.79 -14.56 -15.92
C GLY A 95 -6.15 -13.71 -14.70
N LEU A 96 -5.34 -13.78 -13.63
CA LEU A 96 -5.48 -12.96 -12.43
C LEU A 96 -4.21 -12.09 -12.27
N PRO A 97 -4.27 -10.77 -12.55
CA PRO A 97 -3.09 -9.92 -12.58
C PRO A 97 -2.46 -9.70 -11.20
N ILE A 98 -1.16 -9.50 -11.19
CA ILE A 98 -0.42 -9.00 -10.03
C ILE A 98 -0.30 -7.49 -10.21
N HIS A 99 -1.03 -6.70 -9.40
CA HIS A 99 -1.05 -5.24 -9.57
C HIS A 99 0.16 -4.54 -8.97
N GLY A 100 0.82 -5.16 -7.98
CA GLY A 100 1.97 -4.59 -7.31
C GLY A 100 2.57 -5.47 -6.23
N VAL A 101 3.48 -4.90 -5.46
CA VAL A 101 4.08 -5.57 -4.31
C VAL A 101 4.06 -4.67 -3.07
N VAL A 102 4.15 -5.30 -1.90
CA VAL A 102 4.43 -4.62 -0.63
C VAL A 102 5.93 -4.68 -0.38
N ASP A 103 6.57 -3.58 -0.04
CA ASP A 103 7.94 -3.61 0.50
C ASP A 103 7.92 -4.34 1.84
N SER A 104 8.29 -5.61 1.83
CA SER A 104 8.11 -6.53 2.96
C SER A 104 9.05 -6.26 4.13
N ILE A 105 10.09 -5.44 3.94
CA ILE A 105 11.10 -5.15 4.97
C ILE A 105 10.97 -3.77 5.61
N HIS A 106 10.03 -2.95 5.16
CA HIS A 106 9.88 -1.56 5.59
C HIS A 106 9.69 -1.39 7.11
N TRP A 107 9.15 -2.40 7.81
CA TRP A 107 8.98 -2.35 9.26
C TRP A 107 10.27 -2.60 10.04
N GLY A 108 11.08 -3.54 9.58
CA GLY A 108 12.32 -3.95 10.26
C GLY A 108 13.55 -3.19 9.79
N THR A 109 13.60 -2.83 8.49
CA THR A 109 14.73 -2.16 7.86
C THR A 109 14.26 -0.83 7.29
N ARG A 110 13.96 0.10 8.21
CA ARG A 110 13.29 1.36 7.89
C ARG A 110 14.16 2.30 7.06
N LEU A 111 13.58 2.95 6.06
CA LEU A 111 14.22 4.06 5.33
C LEU A 111 14.51 5.26 6.23
N SER A 112 13.81 5.37 7.36
CA SER A 112 13.93 6.43 8.36
C SER A 112 14.85 6.10 9.54
N ASP A 113 15.47 4.91 9.59
CA ASP A 113 16.31 4.48 10.72
C ASP A 113 17.44 5.49 10.99
N PRO A 114 17.76 5.82 12.27
CA PRO A 114 18.87 6.73 12.58
C PRO A 114 20.22 6.21 12.07
N ARG A 115 20.41 4.90 11.94
CA ARG A 115 21.65 4.28 11.45
C ARG A 115 21.71 4.27 9.92
N PRO A 116 22.72 4.93 9.29
CA PRO A 116 22.84 4.99 7.82
C PRO A 116 22.87 3.62 7.14
N ALA A 117 23.58 2.64 7.72
CA ALA A 117 23.67 1.29 7.16
C ALA A 117 22.32 0.55 7.10
N VAL A 118 21.40 0.85 8.03
CA VAL A 118 20.04 0.29 8.00
C VAL A 118 19.22 0.97 6.90
N ARG A 119 19.32 2.30 6.76
CA ARG A 119 18.66 3.02 5.66
C ARG A 119 19.12 2.52 4.30
N GLU A 120 20.42 2.27 4.14
CA GLU A 120 20.99 1.72 2.89
C GLU A 120 20.39 0.33 2.56
N LYS A 121 20.28 -0.56 3.55
CA LYS A 121 19.63 -1.86 3.38
C LYS A 121 18.14 -1.70 3.03
N GLY A 122 17.45 -0.76 3.68
CA GLY A 122 16.05 -0.44 3.37
C GLY A 122 15.89 0.03 1.93
N ARG A 123 16.75 0.93 1.48
CA ARG A 123 16.79 1.43 0.11
C ARG A 123 17.02 0.29 -0.91
N ALA A 124 18.01 -0.56 -0.66
CA ALA A 124 18.27 -1.73 -1.52
C ALA A 124 17.08 -2.70 -1.58
N GLY A 125 16.34 -2.85 -0.46
CA GLY A 125 15.10 -3.61 -0.44
C GLY A 125 14.00 -2.97 -1.30
N LEU A 126 13.81 -1.66 -1.17
CA LEU A 126 12.85 -0.91 -1.99
C LEU A 126 13.20 -0.99 -3.49
N GLU A 127 14.49 -0.87 -3.86
CA GLU A 127 14.93 -1.07 -5.25
C GLU A 127 14.60 -2.49 -5.74
N THR A 128 14.77 -3.51 -4.89
CA THR A 128 14.37 -4.89 -5.21
C THR A 128 12.87 -4.99 -5.43
N ALA A 129 12.07 -4.36 -4.56
CA ALA A 129 10.62 -4.34 -4.69
C ALA A 129 10.18 -3.67 -6.01
N VAL A 130 10.80 -2.56 -6.40
CA VAL A 130 10.53 -1.89 -7.70
C VAL A 130 10.86 -2.81 -8.88
N ARG A 131 11.99 -3.52 -8.86
CA ARG A 131 12.37 -4.46 -9.92
C ARG A 131 11.45 -5.68 -9.98
N ASP A 132 11.09 -6.22 -8.82
CA ASP A 132 10.15 -7.36 -8.74
C ASP A 132 8.77 -6.96 -9.23
N THR A 133 8.30 -5.75 -8.91
CA THR A 133 7.02 -5.21 -9.43
C THR A 133 7.04 -5.17 -10.95
N HIS A 134 8.10 -4.63 -11.55
CA HIS A 134 8.26 -4.61 -13.00
C HIS A 134 8.30 -6.03 -13.60
N LEU A 135 9.05 -6.95 -12.97
CA LEU A 135 9.16 -8.35 -13.40
C LEU A 135 7.81 -9.05 -13.47
N VAL A 136 6.93 -8.82 -12.48
CA VAL A 136 5.60 -9.46 -12.42
C VAL A 136 4.50 -8.74 -13.20
N GLY A 137 4.83 -7.63 -13.85
CA GLY A 137 3.88 -6.83 -14.63
C GLY A 137 2.98 -5.92 -13.78
N GLY A 138 3.35 -5.70 -12.52
CA GLY A 138 2.69 -4.75 -11.64
C GLY A 138 3.09 -3.31 -11.92
N THR A 139 2.43 -2.35 -11.28
CA THR A 139 2.61 -0.91 -11.51
C THR A 139 3.03 -0.14 -10.27
N ALA A 140 2.93 -0.74 -9.08
CA ALA A 140 3.16 -0.01 -7.84
C ALA A 140 3.80 -0.86 -6.73
N VAL A 141 4.57 -0.19 -5.87
CA VAL A 141 5.09 -0.71 -4.61
C VAL A 141 4.40 0.01 -3.46
N LEU A 142 3.73 -0.73 -2.58
CA LEU A 142 3.27 -0.21 -1.29
C LEU A 142 4.46 -0.04 -0.35
N LEU A 143 4.60 1.15 0.21
CA LEU A 143 5.67 1.49 1.14
C LEU A 143 5.12 2.18 2.39
N VAL A 144 5.48 1.65 3.57
CA VAL A 144 5.42 2.40 4.83
C VAL A 144 6.74 3.14 4.97
N PRO A 145 6.77 4.49 4.88
CA PRO A 145 8.02 5.24 4.76
C PRO A 145 8.81 5.30 6.06
N GLY A 146 8.12 5.24 7.22
CA GLY A 146 8.80 5.32 8.50
C GLY A 146 7.88 5.37 9.71
N ARG A 147 8.50 5.43 10.87
CA ARG A 147 7.86 5.67 12.17
C ARG A 147 8.89 6.23 13.16
N VAL A 148 8.45 6.96 14.15
CA VAL A 148 9.24 7.26 15.33
C VAL A 148 9.28 6.03 16.22
N ALA A 149 10.37 5.27 16.19
CA ALA A 149 10.51 4.03 16.96
C ALA A 149 11.01 4.27 18.37
N ASN A 150 11.85 5.30 18.57
CA ASN A 150 12.36 5.70 19.87
C ASN A 150 12.39 7.23 19.97
N LYS A 151 11.48 7.79 20.77
CA LYS A 151 11.31 9.25 20.94
C LYS A 151 12.53 9.94 21.58
N GLU A 152 13.41 9.22 22.24
CA GLU A 152 14.65 9.75 22.80
C GLU A 152 15.73 9.94 21.72
N LYS A 153 15.63 9.20 20.60
CA LYS A 153 16.68 9.13 19.57
C LYS A 153 16.23 9.73 18.22
N GLU A 154 14.94 9.89 18.02
CA GLU A 154 14.39 10.40 16.77
C GLU A 154 13.03 11.07 16.97
N ASN A 155 12.73 12.05 16.14
CA ASN A 155 11.46 12.74 16.09
C ASN A 155 10.82 12.59 14.69
N GLN A 156 9.61 13.14 14.52
CA GLN A 156 8.85 13.09 13.27
C GLN A 156 9.62 13.71 12.09
N GLU A 157 10.23 14.87 12.30
CA GLU A 157 10.96 15.61 11.27
C GLU A 157 12.15 14.80 10.74
N GLN A 158 12.96 14.23 11.63
CA GLN A 158 14.07 13.37 11.27
C GLN A 158 13.64 12.10 10.51
N VAL A 159 12.51 11.50 10.90
CA VAL A 159 11.93 10.35 10.19
C VAL A 159 11.47 10.77 8.78
N TRP A 160 10.83 11.93 8.68
CA TRP A 160 10.38 12.53 7.44
C TRP A 160 11.54 12.79 6.46
N GLU A 161 12.53 13.54 6.87
CA GLU A 161 13.70 13.90 6.06
C GLU A 161 14.46 12.65 5.58
N ARG A 162 14.78 11.73 6.50
CA ARG A 162 15.53 10.51 6.19
C ARG A 162 14.79 9.62 5.19
N SER A 163 13.48 9.47 5.34
CA SER A 163 12.70 8.64 4.43
C SER A 163 12.58 9.25 3.04
N ILE A 164 12.35 10.56 2.94
CA ILE A 164 12.32 11.29 1.66
C ILE A 164 13.67 11.18 0.94
N GLU A 165 14.78 11.37 1.65
CA GLU A 165 16.12 11.20 1.10
C GLU A 165 16.33 9.82 0.45
N GLN A 166 15.93 8.75 1.14
CA GLN A 166 16.11 7.39 0.63
C GLN A 166 15.15 7.09 -0.53
N ILE A 167 13.89 7.51 -0.45
CA ILE A 167 12.93 7.37 -1.55
C ILE A 167 13.44 8.12 -2.79
N GLY A 168 13.92 9.34 -2.62
CA GLY A 168 14.47 10.17 -3.71
C GLY A 168 15.57 9.45 -4.52
N LYS A 169 16.42 8.68 -3.85
CA LYS A 169 17.48 7.88 -4.49
C LYS A 169 16.93 6.74 -5.37
N VAL A 170 15.69 6.29 -5.13
CA VAL A 170 15.05 5.19 -5.90
C VAL A 170 14.21 5.72 -7.06
N LEU A 171 13.79 6.98 -7.05
CA LEU A 171 12.92 7.56 -8.08
C LEU A 171 13.47 7.44 -9.52
N PRO A 172 14.78 7.56 -9.80
CA PRO A 172 15.31 7.32 -11.14
C PRO A 172 15.06 5.88 -11.64
N LEU A 173 15.07 4.90 -10.73
CA LEU A 173 14.71 3.52 -11.07
C LEU A 173 13.22 3.40 -11.36
N CYS A 174 12.37 4.02 -10.55
CA CYS A 174 10.93 4.08 -10.73
C CYS A 174 10.57 4.65 -12.10
N SER A 175 11.17 5.77 -12.47
CA SER A 175 10.97 6.42 -13.77
C SER A 175 11.35 5.52 -14.94
N ARG A 176 12.50 4.84 -14.88
CA ARG A 176 12.95 3.93 -15.94
C ARG A 176 12.03 2.72 -16.12
N LEU A 177 11.45 2.21 -15.03
CA LEU A 177 10.63 0.98 -15.05
C LEU A 177 9.14 1.25 -15.10
N GLY A 178 8.70 2.51 -15.01
CA GLY A 178 7.27 2.86 -14.98
C GLY A 178 6.56 2.41 -13.70
N ILE A 179 7.26 2.38 -12.55
CA ILE A 179 6.73 1.89 -11.28
C ILE A 179 6.52 3.04 -10.30
N HIS A 180 5.36 3.08 -9.66
CA HIS A 180 5.05 4.05 -8.62
C HIS A 180 5.41 3.51 -7.24
N ILE A 181 5.87 4.38 -6.34
CA ILE A 181 5.93 4.13 -4.91
C ILE A 181 4.69 4.74 -4.29
N LEU A 182 3.85 3.93 -3.68
CA LEU A 182 2.62 4.36 -3.03
C LEU A 182 2.79 4.32 -1.51
N ILE A 183 2.68 5.49 -0.89
CA ILE A 183 2.88 5.67 0.55
C ILE A 183 1.61 5.32 1.30
N GLU A 184 1.71 4.37 2.22
CA GLU A 184 0.62 3.98 3.09
C GLU A 184 0.59 4.84 4.35
N ASN A 185 -0.58 5.40 4.66
CA ASN A 185 -0.86 5.94 5.98
C ASN A 185 -1.14 4.78 6.94
N VAL A 186 -0.35 4.71 8.02
CA VAL A 186 -0.46 3.61 8.98
C VAL A 186 -0.76 4.11 10.38
N TRP A 187 -1.29 3.24 11.21
CA TRP A 187 -1.70 3.53 12.59
C TRP A 187 -0.53 3.95 13.52
N ASN A 188 0.72 4.00 13.05
CA ASN A 188 1.90 4.40 13.80
C ASN A 188 2.02 5.94 14.02
N GLY A 189 1.11 6.73 13.46
CA GLY A 189 1.05 8.18 13.61
C GLY A 189 2.03 8.97 12.74
N PHE A 190 2.79 8.36 11.83
CA PHE A 190 3.82 9.08 11.06
C PHE A 190 3.23 10.19 10.17
N CYS A 191 2.18 9.92 9.43
CA CYS A 191 1.50 10.92 8.59
C CYS A 191 0.36 11.65 9.31
N TYR A 192 0.45 11.77 10.63
CA TYR A 192 -0.53 12.44 11.50
C TYR A 192 0.18 13.31 12.53
N VAL A 193 -0.55 14.22 13.17
CA VAL A 193 -0.01 15.01 14.29
C VAL A 193 -0.01 14.15 15.55
N HIS A 194 1.17 13.87 16.09
CA HIS A 194 1.31 13.10 17.33
C HIS A 194 0.68 13.85 18.52
N GLY A 195 -0.20 13.16 19.25
CA GLY A 195 -0.94 13.76 20.36
C GLY A 195 -1.98 14.80 19.95
N GLY A 196 -2.24 14.90 18.64
CA GLY A 196 -3.30 15.76 18.10
C GLY A 196 -4.70 15.20 18.33
N PRO A 197 -5.73 15.92 17.90
CA PRO A 197 -7.13 15.50 18.07
C PRO A 197 -7.42 14.23 17.25
N ASP A 198 -8.49 13.53 17.60
CA ASP A 198 -8.93 12.29 16.96
C ASP A 198 -9.79 12.50 15.70
N ASN A 199 -9.85 13.74 15.19
CA ASN A 199 -10.55 14.12 13.97
C ASN A 199 -9.59 14.69 12.92
N GLN A 200 -8.37 14.18 12.87
CA GLN A 200 -7.35 14.62 11.92
C GLN A 200 -7.72 14.28 10.48
N THR A 201 -7.35 15.14 9.57
CA THR A 201 -7.46 14.92 8.13
C THR A 201 -6.24 14.18 7.61
N ALA A 202 -6.24 13.81 6.32
CA ALA A 202 -5.08 13.24 5.64
C ALA A 202 -4.11 14.29 5.08
N ASP A 203 -4.21 15.56 5.53
CA ASP A 203 -3.37 16.66 5.01
C ASP A 203 -1.87 16.41 5.23
N LYS A 204 -1.47 15.79 6.36
CA LYS A 204 -0.07 15.41 6.60
C LYS A 204 0.46 14.39 5.59
N LEU A 205 -0.38 13.43 5.17
CA LEU A 205 0.00 12.53 4.08
C LEU A 205 0.15 13.28 2.77
N ALA A 206 -0.76 14.21 2.46
CA ALA A 206 -0.68 15.02 1.26
C ALA A 206 0.60 15.89 1.25
N GLU A 207 0.93 16.56 2.38
CA GLU A 207 2.16 17.32 2.55
C GLU A 207 3.41 16.44 2.32
N TYR A 208 3.41 15.22 2.86
CA TYR A 208 4.52 14.28 2.67
C TYR A 208 4.71 13.88 1.20
N LEU A 209 3.62 13.64 0.47
CA LEU A 209 3.68 13.31 -0.95
C LEU A 209 4.13 14.51 -1.79
N ASP A 210 3.65 15.71 -1.46
CA ASP A 210 4.02 16.94 -2.16
C ASP A 210 5.49 17.29 -1.96
N ALA A 211 6.04 17.04 -0.76
CA ALA A 211 7.46 17.27 -0.46
C ALA A 211 8.42 16.41 -1.33
N MET A 212 7.97 15.28 -1.86
CA MET A 212 8.78 14.45 -2.77
C MET A 212 8.77 14.97 -4.21
N ASN A 213 7.83 15.83 -4.56
CA ASN A 213 7.70 16.49 -5.88
C ASN A 213 7.98 15.56 -7.07
N SER A 214 7.35 14.39 -7.09
CA SER A 214 7.60 13.37 -8.10
C SER A 214 6.29 12.73 -8.60
N PRO A 215 6.11 12.55 -9.91
CA PRO A 215 4.96 11.84 -10.44
C PRO A 215 4.98 10.33 -10.10
N TRP A 216 6.13 9.81 -9.67
CA TRP A 216 6.32 8.40 -9.32
C TRP A 216 5.99 8.09 -7.87
N VAL A 217 5.49 9.08 -7.10
CA VAL A 217 5.05 8.88 -5.72
C VAL A 217 3.57 9.24 -5.60
N GLY A 218 2.82 8.38 -4.93
CA GLY A 218 1.38 8.56 -4.68
C GLY A 218 0.96 8.02 -3.33
N ALA A 219 -0.35 8.09 -3.04
CA ALA A 219 -0.93 7.53 -1.84
C ALA A 219 -1.39 6.08 -2.04
N TYR A 220 -1.10 5.22 -1.08
CA TYR A 220 -1.82 3.98 -0.81
C TYR A 220 -2.70 4.23 0.43
N PHE A 221 -3.83 4.87 0.20
CA PHE A 221 -4.65 5.36 1.31
C PHE A 221 -5.42 4.23 1.98
N ASP A 222 -5.04 3.92 3.21
CA ASP A 222 -5.72 2.94 4.06
C ASP A 222 -6.77 3.65 4.95
N ILE A 223 -8.04 3.44 4.65
CA ILE A 223 -9.17 4.03 5.38
C ILE A 223 -9.31 3.44 6.79
N GLY A 224 -8.95 2.16 6.97
CA GLY A 224 -8.98 1.51 8.27
C GLY A 224 -7.93 2.07 9.23
N ASN A 225 -6.70 2.30 8.73
CA ASN A 225 -5.65 2.96 9.51
C ASN A 225 -5.99 4.43 9.80
N HIS A 226 -6.61 5.13 8.84
CA HIS A 226 -7.03 6.52 9.01
C HIS A 226 -8.05 6.68 10.14
N GLN A 227 -8.97 5.73 10.30
CA GLN A 227 -10.02 5.78 11.33
C GLN A 227 -9.47 5.89 12.75
N LYS A 228 -8.22 5.53 12.99
CA LYS A 228 -7.57 5.70 14.30
C LYS A 228 -7.32 7.16 14.66
N TYR A 229 -7.11 8.02 13.67
CA TYR A 229 -6.72 9.42 13.83
C TYR A 229 -7.77 10.39 13.29
N GLY A 230 -8.57 9.95 12.35
CA GLY A 230 -9.62 10.72 11.72
C GLY A 230 -10.98 10.07 11.93
N LYS A 231 -12.01 10.88 12.13
CA LYS A 231 -13.39 10.41 12.05
C LYS A 231 -13.79 10.45 10.58
N PRO A 232 -14.17 9.33 9.97
CA PRO A 232 -14.82 9.39 8.66
C PRO A 232 -16.06 10.28 8.80
N ALA A 233 -16.19 11.21 7.87
CA ALA A 233 -17.37 12.07 7.80
C ALA A 233 -18.61 11.27 7.43
#